data_d9f53a3dbd368758765362b7cfe3efb6
#
_entry.id   d9f53a3dbd368758765362b7cfe3efb6
#
_cell.length_a   1.000
_cell.length_b   1.000
_cell.length_c   1.000
_cell.angle_alpha   90.00
_cell.angle_beta   90.00
_cell.angle_gamma   90.00
#
_symmetry.space_group_name_H-M   'P 1'
#
loop_
_entity.id
_entity.type
_entity.pdbx_description
1 polymer ?
#
loop_
_entity_poly.entity_id
_entity_poly.type
_entity_poly.pdbx_seq_one_letter_code
_entity_poly.pdbx_strand_id
1 'polypeptide(L)'
;MYEHVVWPHQFDPKTSAIYALNDIDVNATPEAVWRLLVDAEHWSSYFPAEDQVKILSGELELALGTKYSRVTVGFPMHLIVTECVPARRLAWSTLVDGDETDSSAYHGWVITPTDTGCHLLSEETQQGPFFLEELGRKNPGALYRYHQEWVESLARGAEAEVA
;
A
#
# COMPACT_ATOMS: atom_id res chain seq x y z
N MET A 1 5.33 -5.19 20.69
CA MET A 1 4.40 -4.21 20.07
C MET A 1 5.03 -3.67 18.79
N TYR A 2 4.29 -3.64 17.70
CA TYR A 2 4.79 -3.15 16.41
C TYR A 2 4.43 -1.69 16.19
N GLU A 3 5.25 -0.98 15.42
CA GLU A 3 4.93 0.38 15.02
C GLU A 3 3.79 0.39 14.00
N HIS A 4 3.04 1.47 13.99
CA HIS A 4 1.94 1.73 13.07
C HIS A 4 2.27 2.87 12.12
N VAL A 5 1.42 3.04 11.12
CA VAL A 5 1.50 4.17 10.18
C VAL A 5 1.35 5.50 10.95
N VAL A 6 2.13 6.49 10.55
CA VAL A 6 2.00 7.86 11.05
C VAL A 6 1.05 8.60 10.10
N TRP A 7 -0.12 8.95 10.62
CA TRP A 7 -1.20 9.52 9.82
C TRP A 7 -1.10 11.03 9.71
N PRO A 8 -1.17 11.59 8.49
CA PRO A 8 -1.54 12.99 8.33
C PRO A 8 -2.92 13.24 8.95
N HIS A 9 -3.14 14.40 9.52
CA HIS A 9 -4.37 14.71 10.29
C HIS A 9 -5.66 14.37 9.51
N GLN A 10 -5.72 14.71 8.21
CA GLN A 10 -6.89 14.47 7.38
C GLN A 10 -7.16 12.98 7.09
N PHE A 11 -6.19 12.12 7.35
CA PHE A 11 -6.30 10.68 7.11
C PHE A 11 -6.38 9.85 8.39
N ASP A 12 -6.64 10.47 9.53
CA ASP A 12 -6.76 9.77 10.81
C ASP A 12 -7.83 8.67 10.74
N PRO A 13 -7.50 7.42 11.11
CA PRO A 13 -8.47 6.31 11.13
C PRO A 13 -9.76 6.60 11.91
N LYS A 14 -9.67 7.44 12.95
CA LYS A 14 -10.83 7.79 13.80
C LYS A 14 -11.86 8.65 13.08
N THR A 15 -11.46 9.35 12.01
CA THR A 15 -12.33 10.26 11.25
C THR A 15 -12.51 9.84 9.81
N SER A 16 -11.87 8.75 9.39
CA SER A 16 -11.97 8.24 8.03
C SER A 16 -13.16 7.29 7.86
N ALA A 17 -13.73 7.30 6.67
CA ALA A 17 -14.91 6.49 6.35
C ALA A 17 -14.59 5.00 6.27
N ILE A 18 -13.42 4.65 5.74
CA ILE A 18 -12.96 3.27 5.60
C ILE A 18 -11.56 3.17 6.18
N TYR A 19 -11.31 2.10 6.89
CA TYR A 19 -10.01 1.76 7.46
C TYR A 19 -9.77 0.27 7.38
N ALA A 20 -8.56 -0.12 6.98
CA ALA A 20 -8.12 -1.52 7.01
C ALA A 20 -6.71 -1.62 7.55
N LEU A 21 -6.48 -2.61 8.40
CA LEU A 21 -5.17 -3.02 8.89
C LEU A 21 -4.96 -4.48 8.52
N ASN A 22 -3.84 -4.74 7.87
CA ASN A 22 -3.41 -6.09 7.50
C ASN A 22 -1.95 -6.26 7.89
N ASP A 23 -1.61 -7.41 8.45
CA ASP A 23 -0.24 -7.66 8.85
C ASP A 23 0.12 -9.15 8.73
N ILE A 24 1.41 -9.44 8.68
CA ILE A 24 1.93 -10.79 8.57
C ILE A 24 3.38 -10.84 9.08
N ASP A 25 3.74 -11.95 9.71
CA ASP A 25 5.15 -12.26 9.98
C ASP A 25 5.79 -12.84 8.73
N VAL A 26 6.97 -12.35 8.37
CA VAL A 26 7.70 -12.73 7.17
C VAL A 26 9.02 -13.37 7.55
N ASN A 27 9.27 -14.57 7.05
CA ASN A 27 10.52 -15.28 7.26
C ASN A 27 11.57 -14.88 6.21
N ALA A 28 11.80 -13.58 6.12
CA ALA A 28 12.80 -12.94 5.26
C ALA A 28 13.20 -11.61 5.87
N THR A 29 14.34 -11.06 5.44
CA THR A 29 14.84 -9.80 5.98
C THR A 29 13.97 -8.60 5.58
N PRO A 30 13.97 -7.51 6.36
CA PRO A 30 13.32 -6.26 5.95
C PRO A 30 13.73 -5.79 4.55
N GLU A 31 15.00 -5.96 4.20
CA GLU A 31 15.55 -5.57 2.90
C GLU A 31 14.96 -6.38 1.75
N ALA A 32 14.71 -7.68 1.96
CA ALA A 32 14.08 -8.54 0.95
C ALA A 32 12.64 -8.10 0.66
N VAL A 33 11.88 -7.79 1.71
CA VAL A 33 10.51 -7.24 1.58
C VAL A 33 10.56 -5.86 0.89
N TRP A 34 11.48 -5.01 1.30
CA TRP A 34 11.62 -3.65 0.78
C TRP A 34 11.88 -3.62 -0.73
N ARG A 35 12.80 -4.46 -1.21
CA ARG A 35 13.12 -4.54 -2.64
C ARG A 35 11.89 -4.79 -3.50
N LEU A 36 11.02 -5.71 -3.07
CA LEU A 36 9.79 -6.01 -3.79
C LEU A 36 8.77 -4.88 -3.67
N LEU A 37 8.68 -4.26 -2.49
CA LEU A 37 7.68 -3.22 -2.22
C LEU A 37 7.95 -1.93 -3.02
N VAL A 38 9.20 -1.51 -3.16
CA VAL A 38 9.53 -0.28 -3.89
C VAL A 38 9.59 -0.46 -5.41
N ASP A 39 9.66 -1.68 -5.90
CA ASP A 39 9.68 -2.01 -7.33
C ASP A 39 8.26 -2.07 -7.90
N ALA A 40 7.59 -0.91 -7.88
CA ALA A 40 6.15 -0.82 -8.09
C ALA A 40 5.69 -1.28 -9.48
N GLU A 41 6.47 -1.02 -10.53
CA GLU A 41 6.11 -1.44 -11.89
C GLU A 41 6.18 -2.96 -12.07
N HIS A 42 6.78 -3.68 -11.13
CA HIS A 42 6.88 -5.14 -11.14
C HIS A 42 6.08 -5.82 -10.00
N TRP A 43 5.16 -5.12 -9.36
CA TRP A 43 4.29 -5.72 -8.34
C TRP A 43 3.54 -6.94 -8.86
N SER A 44 3.15 -6.95 -10.14
CA SER A 44 2.46 -8.09 -10.74
C SER A 44 3.29 -9.37 -10.78
N SER A 45 4.62 -9.30 -10.59
CA SER A 45 5.47 -10.48 -10.53
C SER A 45 5.17 -11.38 -9.33
N TYR A 46 4.65 -10.83 -8.25
CA TYR A 46 4.23 -11.58 -7.07
C TYR A 46 2.75 -11.34 -6.69
N PHE A 47 2.15 -10.27 -7.18
CA PHE A 47 0.74 -9.92 -6.92
C PHE A 47 0.06 -9.52 -8.24
N PRO A 48 -0.47 -10.49 -9.01
CA PRO A 48 -0.97 -10.25 -10.37
C PRO A 48 -2.11 -9.22 -10.47
N ALA A 49 -2.82 -8.95 -9.38
CA ALA A 49 -3.88 -7.94 -9.36
C ALA A 49 -3.36 -6.51 -9.59
N GLU A 50 -2.08 -6.26 -9.40
CA GLU A 50 -1.43 -4.96 -9.61
C GLU A 50 -0.58 -4.96 -10.88
N ASP A 51 -1.21 -5.08 -12.03
CA ASP A 51 -0.53 -5.18 -13.34
C ASP A 51 -0.52 -3.87 -14.15
N GLN A 52 -1.12 -2.80 -13.65
CA GLN A 52 -1.24 -1.52 -14.35
C GLN A 52 -0.65 -0.37 -13.52
N VAL A 53 0.60 -0.53 -13.12
CA VAL A 53 1.34 0.45 -12.32
C VAL A 53 2.41 1.10 -13.19
N LYS A 54 2.51 2.44 -13.15
CA LYS A 54 3.51 3.18 -13.90
C LYS A 54 4.05 4.35 -13.08
N ILE A 55 5.38 4.42 -12.96
CA ILE A 55 6.06 5.57 -12.36
C ILE A 55 6.11 6.70 -13.39
N LEU A 56 5.67 7.89 -12.99
CA LEU A 56 5.50 9.05 -13.87
C LEU A 56 6.63 10.07 -13.72
N SER A 57 7.32 10.09 -12.59
CA SER A 57 8.34 11.08 -12.25
C SER A 57 9.77 10.66 -12.59
N GLY A 58 9.96 9.50 -13.23
CA GLY A 58 11.23 9.08 -13.82
C GLY A 58 12.12 8.19 -12.96
N GLU A 59 11.77 7.95 -11.70
CA GLU A 59 12.52 7.03 -10.84
C GLU A 59 12.32 5.57 -11.31
N LEU A 60 13.24 4.68 -10.96
CA LEU A 60 13.11 3.25 -11.26
C LEU A 60 12.32 2.52 -10.17
N GLU A 61 12.31 3.07 -8.97
CA GLU A 61 11.60 2.53 -7.80
C GLU A 61 10.99 3.65 -6.97
N LEU A 62 10.07 3.32 -6.06
CA LEU A 62 9.42 4.30 -5.21
C LEU A 62 10.42 4.95 -4.25
N ALA A 63 10.42 6.27 -4.21
CA ALA A 63 11.21 7.11 -3.32
C ALA A 63 10.35 8.29 -2.86
N LEU A 64 10.85 9.07 -1.90
CA LEU A 64 10.10 10.25 -1.44
C LEU A 64 9.82 11.20 -2.61
N GLY A 65 8.56 11.56 -2.79
CA GLY A 65 8.10 12.44 -3.86
C GLY A 65 7.81 11.75 -5.20
N THR A 66 8.06 10.46 -5.33
CA THR A 66 7.73 9.70 -6.55
C THR A 66 6.24 9.81 -6.84
N LYS A 67 5.92 10.16 -8.07
CA LYS A 67 4.55 10.18 -8.60
C LYS A 67 4.34 8.99 -9.50
N TYR A 68 3.24 8.28 -9.29
CA TYR A 68 2.92 7.12 -10.11
C TYR A 68 1.41 6.98 -10.27
N SER A 69 1.01 6.17 -11.22
CA SER A 69 -0.40 5.85 -11.48
C SER A 69 -0.64 4.36 -11.35
N ARG A 70 -1.85 3.99 -10.99
CA ARG A 70 -2.32 2.62 -11.04
C ARG A 70 -3.82 2.57 -11.31
N VAL A 71 -4.30 1.39 -11.69
CA VAL A 71 -5.73 1.14 -11.84
C VAL A 71 -6.17 0.21 -10.73
N THR A 72 -7.11 0.65 -9.90
CA THR A 72 -7.65 -0.14 -8.79
C THR A 72 -9.15 -0.31 -9.00
N VAL A 73 -9.63 -1.57 -8.97
CA VAL A 73 -11.04 -1.94 -9.26
C VAL A 73 -11.59 -1.25 -10.53
N GLY A 74 -10.74 -1.13 -11.56
CA GLY A 74 -11.11 -0.50 -12.83
C GLY A 74 -11.00 1.02 -12.87
N PHE A 75 -10.60 1.68 -11.77
CA PHE A 75 -10.50 3.14 -11.71
C PHE A 75 -9.05 3.61 -11.73
N PRO A 76 -8.70 4.54 -12.65
CA PRO A 76 -7.37 5.15 -12.66
C PRO A 76 -7.16 6.03 -11.43
N MET A 77 -5.97 5.94 -10.85
CA MET A 77 -5.59 6.70 -9.66
C MET A 77 -4.20 7.28 -9.83
N HIS A 78 -3.99 8.47 -9.25
CA HIS A 78 -2.68 9.11 -9.13
C HIS A 78 -2.21 9.11 -7.68
N LEU A 79 -0.93 8.79 -7.49
CA LEU A 79 -0.35 8.57 -6.18
C LEU A 79 0.96 9.35 -6.06
N ILE A 80 1.25 9.79 -4.83
CA ILE A 80 2.52 10.43 -4.49
C ILE A 80 3.07 9.84 -3.19
N VAL A 81 4.34 9.43 -3.23
CA VAL A 81 5.03 8.92 -2.04
C VAL A 81 5.34 10.08 -1.09
N THR A 82 4.83 9.98 0.14
CA THR A 82 4.94 11.02 1.17
C THR A 82 5.87 10.63 2.32
N GLU A 83 6.17 9.34 2.48
CA GLU A 83 7.13 8.84 3.46
C GLU A 83 7.93 7.71 2.84
N CYS A 84 9.25 7.74 3.02
CA CYS A 84 10.13 6.68 2.53
C CYS A 84 11.36 6.59 3.44
N VAL A 85 11.39 5.57 4.28
CA VAL A 85 12.53 5.22 5.13
C VAL A 85 12.95 3.79 4.75
N PRO A 86 14.08 3.60 4.06
CA PRO A 86 14.45 2.31 3.50
C PRO A 86 14.37 1.15 4.49
N ALA A 87 13.75 0.07 4.05
CA ALA A 87 13.52 -1.16 4.82
C ALA A 87 12.72 -0.96 6.12
N ARG A 88 11.99 0.17 6.26
CA ARG A 88 11.21 0.47 7.48
C ARG A 88 9.83 1.04 7.20
N ARG A 89 9.72 2.08 6.39
CA ARG A 89 8.47 2.83 6.23
C ARG A 89 8.29 3.31 4.81
N LEU A 90 7.11 3.10 4.28
CA LEU A 90 6.69 3.63 2.98
C LEU A 90 5.23 4.06 3.08
N ALA A 91 4.91 5.25 2.60
CA ALA A 91 3.52 5.69 2.56
C ALA A 91 3.27 6.58 1.34
N TRP A 92 2.03 6.56 0.86
CA TRP A 92 1.59 7.41 -0.24
C TRP A 92 0.15 7.87 -0.05
N SER A 93 -0.16 9.00 -0.65
CA SER A 93 -1.54 9.47 -0.79
C SER A 93 -2.07 9.17 -2.19
N THR A 94 -3.37 8.99 -2.30
CA THR A 94 -4.05 8.60 -3.52
C THR A 94 -5.19 9.55 -3.83
N LEU A 95 -5.30 9.96 -5.10
CA LEU A 95 -6.45 10.66 -5.65
C LEU A 95 -7.03 9.85 -6.80
N VAL A 96 -8.35 9.86 -6.92
CA VAL A 96 -9.06 9.15 -7.99
C VAL A 96 -9.20 10.09 -9.19
N ASP A 97 -8.76 9.65 -10.36
CA ASP A 97 -8.82 10.45 -11.59
C ASP A 97 -10.26 10.75 -11.99
N GLY A 98 -10.53 12.04 -12.27
CA GLY A 98 -11.84 12.48 -12.68
C GLY A 98 -12.89 12.53 -11.56
N ASP A 99 -12.51 12.27 -10.32
CA ASP A 99 -13.40 12.42 -9.18
C ASP A 99 -13.45 13.88 -8.71
N GLU A 100 -14.59 14.52 -8.87
CA GLU A 100 -14.82 15.90 -8.44
C GLU A 100 -15.23 16.01 -6.97
N THR A 101 -15.30 14.87 -6.25
CA THR A 101 -15.78 14.82 -4.85
C THR A 101 -14.65 14.89 -3.84
N ASP A 102 -13.40 15.08 -4.29
CA ASP A 102 -12.17 15.09 -3.46
C ASP A 102 -12.00 13.82 -2.64
N SER A 103 -12.43 12.68 -3.17
CA SER A 103 -12.18 11.39 -2.54
C SER A 103 -10.70 11.07 -2.56
N SER A 104 -10.16 10.66 -1.42
CA SER A 104 -8.73 10.42 -1.24
C SER A 104 -8.46 9.27 -0.29
N ALA A 105 -7.25 8.74 -0.36
CA ALA A 105 -6.80 7.65 0.50
C ALA A 105 -5.35 7.89 0.93
N TYR A 106 -4.97 7.25 2.02
CA TYR A 106 -3.59 7.21 2.50
C TYR A 106 -3.23 5.79 2.89
N HIS A 107 -2.18 5.27 2.28
CA HIS A 107 -1.73 3.91 2.48
C HIS A 107 -0.29 3.91 3.00
N GLY A 108 -0.07 3.29 4.14
CA GLY A 108 1.25 3.17 4.74
C GLY A 108 1.64 1.72 4.97
N TRP A 109 2.95 1.48 4.91
CA TRP A 109 3.60 0.21 5.17
C TRP A 109 4.65 0.40 6.25
N VAL A 110 4.70 -0.51 7.21
CA VAL A 110 5.70 -0.52 8.27
C VAL A 110 6.36 -1.90 8.33
N ILE A 111 7.69 -1.93 8.28
CA ILE A 111 8.48 -3.15 8.36
C ILE A 111 9.28 -3.10 9.67
N THR A 112 9.00 -4.02 10.57
CA THR A 112 9.68 -4.12 11.87
C THR A 112 10.56 -5.36 11.88
N PRO A 113 11.89 -5.24 12.08
CA PRO A 113 12.75 -6.41 12.21
C PRO A 113 12.34 -7.30 13.39
N THR A 114 12.47 -8.61 13.22
CA THR A 114 12.24 -9.61 14.26
C THR A 114 13.42 -10.58 14.32
N ASP A 115 13.45 -11.47 15.30
CA ASP A 115 14.52 -12.46 15.44
C ASP A 115 14.55 -13.46 14.27
N THR A 116 13.43 -13.66 13.59
CA THR A 116 13.30 -14.65 12.50
C THR A 116 13.10 -14.02 11.13
N GLY A 117 13.07 -12.69 11.03
CA GLY A 117 12.84 -11.98 9.77
C GLY A 117 12.30 -10.59 10.02
N CYS A 118 11.03 -10.37 9.67
CA CYS A 118 10.39 -9.10 9.95
C CYS A 118 8.87 -9.26 10.10
N HIS A 119 8.25 -8.24 10.67
CA HIS A 119 6.81 -8.08 10.69
C HIS A 119 6.43 -7.02 9.66
N LEU A 120 5.54 -7.35 8.74
CA LEU A 120 5.03 -6.45 7.70
C LEU A 120 3.61 -6.02 8.05
N LEU A 121 3.40 -4.71 8.15
CA LEU A 121 2.11 -4.11 8.46
C LEU A 121 1.71 -3.17 7.33
N SER A 122 0.46 -3.24 6.92
CA SER A 122 -0.18 -2.37 5.92
C SER A 122 -1.43 -1.77 6.51
N GLU A 123 -1.54 -0.44 6.48
CA GLU A 123 -2.74 0.27 6.91
C GLU A 123 -3.16 1.28 5.85
N GLU A 124 -4.46 1.33 5.57
CA GLU A 124 -5.02 2.34 4.67
C GLU A 124 -6.28 2.96 5.25
N THR A 125 -6.41 4.27 5.08
CA THR A 125 -7.67 4.97 5.29
C THR A 125 -8.17 5.55 3.97
N GLN A 126 -9.49 5.57 3.81
CA GLN A 126 -10.15 6.10 2.62
C GLN A 126 -11.27 7.04 3.03
N GLN A 127 -11.44 8.12 2.27
CA GLN A 127 -12.42 9.16 2.53
C GLN A 127 -13.10 9.58 1.23
N GLY A 128 -14.32 10.08 1.38
CA GLY A 128 -15.08 10.68 0.31
C GLY A 128 -16.08 9.74 -0.36
N PRO A 129 -17.01 10.33 -1.10
CA PRO A 129 -18.15 9.60 -1.70
C PRO A 129 -17.74 8.46 -2.62
N PHE A 130 -16.66 8.62 -3.39
CA PHE A 130 -16.19 7.58 -4.30
C PHE A 130 -15.86 6.29 -3.54
N PHE A 131 -15.01 6.38 -2.52
CA PHE A 131 -14.60 5.18 -1.76
C PHE A 131 -15.76 4.57 -0.97
N LEU A 132 -16.62 5.41 -0.38
CA LEU A 132 -17.80 4.94 0.32
C LEU A 132 -18.72 4.13 -0.60
N GLU A 133 -18.92 4.59 -1.83
CA GLU A 133 -19.78 3.90 -2.79
C GLU A 133 -19.12 2.63 -3.33
N GLU A 134 -17.90 2.74 -3.88
CA GLU A 134 -17.26 1.64 -4.60
C GLU A 134 -16.69 0.55 -3.68
N LEU A 135 -16.05 0.93 -2.57
CA LEU A 135 -15.39 -0.01 -1.67
C LEU A 135 -16.11 -0.17 -0.33
N GLY A 136 -17.08 0.67 -0.03
CA GLY A 136 -17.93 0.54 1.16
C GLY A 136 -19.24 -0.19 0.84
N ARG A 137 -20.09 0.44 0.03
CA ARG A 137 -21.44 -0.05 -0.25
C ARG A 137 -21.48 -1.19 -1.26
N LYS A 138 -20.82 -1.02 -2.42
CA LYS A 138 -20.85 -2.03 -3.49
C LYS A 138 -20.00 -3.26 -3.18
N ASN A 139 -18.87 -3.07 -2.54
CA ASN A 139 -17.90 -4.15 -2.25
C ASN A 139 -17.47 -4.11 -0.78
N PRO A 140 -18.38 -4.38 0.19
CA PRO A 140 -18.02 -4.30 1.61
C PRO A 140 -16.90 -5.26 1.96
N GLY A 141 -15.88 -4.75 2.68
CA GLY A 141 -14.70 -5.50 3.08
C GLY A 141 -13.68 -5.72 1.96
N ALA A 142 -13.87 -5.16 0.77
CA ALA A 142 -12.98 -5.37 -0.36
C ALA A 142 -11.56 -4.87 -0.09
N LEU A 143 -11.40 -3.72 0.56
CA LEU A 143 -10.08 -3.18 0.88
C LEU A 143 -9.29 -4.14 1.78
N TYR A 144 -9.92 -4.63 2.84
CA TYR A 144 -9.29 -5.59 3.76
C TYR A 144 -8.85 -6.86 3.02
N ARG A 145 -9.72 -7.47 2.23
CA ARG A 145 -9.41 -8.71 1.48
C ARG A 145 -8.29 -8.49 0.46
N TYR A 146 -8.33 -7.37 -0.25
CA TYR A 146 -7.32 -7.02 -1.24
C TYR A 146 -5.94 -6.85 -0.61
N HIS A 147 -5.86 -6.13 0.51
CA HIS A 147 -4.59 -5.93 1.22
C HIS A 147 -4.11 -7.19 1.93
N GLN A 148 -5.01 -8.05 2.41
CA GLN A 148 -4.62 -9.33 3.00
C GLN A 148 -3.91 -10.21 1.94
N GLU A 149 -4.48 -10.27 0.74
CA GLU A 149 -3.86 -10.97 -0.38
C GLU A 149 -2.51 -10.34 -0.76
N TRP A 150 -2.40 -9.01 -0.70
CA TRP A 150 -1.15 -8.31 -1.02
C TRP A 150 -0.05 -8.60 0.01
N VAL A 151 -0.32 -8.48 1.31
CA VAL A 151 0.71 -8.77 2.32
C VAL A 151 1.15 -10.23 2.28
N GLU A 152 0.23 -11.16 2.03
CA GLU A 152 0.55 -12.59 1.89
C GLU A 152 1.41 -12.87 0.63
N SER A 153 1.07 -12.24 -0.48
CA SER A 153 1.82 -12.37 -1.74
C SER A 153 3.22 -11.77 -1.62
N LEU A 154 3.34 -10.62 -1.00
CA LEU A 154 4.62 -9.96 -0.75
C LEU A 154 5.51 -10.81 0.17
N ALA A 155 4.93 -11.37 1.22
CA ALA A 155 5.64 -12.27 2.14
C ALA A 155 6.17 -13.51 1.39
N ARG A 156 5.33 -14.17 0.60
CA ARG A 156 5.73 -15.35 -0.21
C ARG A 156 6.83 -14.98 -1.20
N GLY A 157 6.72 -13.82 -1.86
CA GLY A 157 7.73 -13.35 -2.80
C GLY A 157 9.09 -13.10 -2.13
N ALA A 158 9.09 -12.45 -0.97
CA ALA A 158 10.31 -12.20 -0.22
C ALA A 158 10.95 -13.47 0.32
N GLU A 159 10.15 -14.41 0.83
CA GLU A 159 10.63 -15.70 1.34
C GLU A 159 11.21 -16.58 0.24
N ALA A 160 10.66 -16.52 -0.98
CA ALA A 160 11.16 -17.26 -2.13
C ALA A 160 12.54 -16.79 -2.57
N GLU A 161 12.90 -15.52 -2.39
CA GLU A 161 14.21 -14.98 -2.75
C GLU A 161 15.36 -15.49 -1.87
N VAL A 162 15.05 -15.96 -0.65
CA VAL A 162 16.05 -16.45 0.32
C VAL A 162 16.14 -17.97 0.36
N ALA A 163 15.29 -18.65 -0.38
CA ALA A 163 15.27 -20.11 -0.43
C ALA A 163 16.37 -20.70 -1.33
#